data_9b6f190fca9e818d2b10b65ed46b3828
#
_entry.id   9b6f190fca9e818d2b10b65ed46b3828
#
_cell.length_a   1.000
_cell.length_b   1.000
_cell.length_c   1.000
_cell.angle_alpha   90.00
_cell.angle_beta   90.00
_cell.angle_gamma   90.00
#
_symmetry.space_group_name_H-M   'P 1'
#
loop_
_entity.id
_entity.type
_entity.pdbx_description
1 polymer ?
#
loop_
_entity_poly.entity_id
_entity_poly.type
_entity_poly.pdbx_seq_one_letter_code
_entity_poly.pdbx_strand_id
1 'polypeptide(L)'
;MTEWRKRCLGEITSFMSKGIPPKYVERENENTVCVLNQKCNRNFEIKYEESRLHDCSKKKVPADKMLQPGDVLINSTGTGTAGRVAQLYDVPTPTTIDGHMILLRPTEEIDSIYYGYAVKAFQPKIETLAEGSTGQTEINRKRLQEEIVISFPKEKETQDRIARFLLNIDEKIKVNDKINWNFDTYNSLTPNWYYKVLR
;
A
#
# COMPACT_ATOMS: atom_id res chain seq x y z
N MET A 1 -11.87 -11.62 -28.72
CA MET A 1 -12.30 -10.66 -27.66
C MET A 1 -11.78 -11.18 -26.32
N THR A 2 -11.19 -10.35 -25.50
CA THR A 2 -10.70 -10.73 -24.17
C THR A 2 -11.88 -11.06 -23.26
N GLU A 3 -11.89 -12.26 -22.68
CA GLU A 3 -12.89 -12.70 -21.70
C GLU A 3 -12.58 -12.05 -20.36
N TRP A 4 -13.59 -11.43 -19.73
CA TRP A 4 -13.46 -10.80 -18.41
C TRP A 4 -14.17 -11.60 -17.34
N ARG A 5 -13.53 -11.72 -16.18
CA ARG A 5 -14.11 -12.34 -14.97
C ARG A 5 -14.42 -11.27 -13.94
N LYS A 6 -15.45 -11.54 -13.15
CA LYS A 6 -15.79 -10.76 -11.96
C LYS A 6 -15.70 -11.65 -10.73
N ARG A 7 -15.00 -11.22 -9.70
CA ARG A 7 -14.87 -11.93 -8.43
C ARG A 7 -14.96 -10.96 -7.28
N CYS A 8 -15.53 -11.41 -6.15
CA CYS A 8 -15.38 -10.70 -4.90
C CYS A 8 -13.92 -10.71 -4.46
N LEU A 9 -13.48 -9.67 -3.76
CA LEU A 9 -12.10 -9.54 -3.30
C LEU A 9 -11.66 -10.77 -2.49
N GLY A 10 -12.56 -11.33 -1.65
CA GLY A 10 -12.28 -12.52 -0.87
C GLY A 10 -11.96 -13.75 -1.71
N GLU A 11 -12.55 -13.90 -2.92
CA GLU A 11 -12.33 -15.06 -3.80
C GLU A 11 -10.94 -15.04 -4.47
N ILE A 12 -10.38 -13.84 -4.69
CA ILE A 12 -9.08 -13.64 -5.35
C ILE A 12 -7.96 -13.24 -4.38
N THR A 13 -8.22 -13.37 -3.07
CA THR A 13 -7.27 -13.10 -1.99
C THR A 13 -6.97 -14.40 -1.26
N SER A 14 -5.75 -14.92 -1.39
CA SER A 14 -5.30 -16.16 -0.74
C SER A 14 -5.05 -15.98 0.75
N PHE A 15 -4.69 -14.77 1.18
CA PHE A 15 -4.43 -14.44 2.57
C PHE A 15 -4.92 -13.02 2.89
N MET A 16 -5.74 -12.90 3.93
CA MET A 16 -6.20 -11.63 4.48
C MET A 16 -6.12 -11.66 6.00
N SER A 17 -5.29 -10.83 6.59
CA SER A 17 -5.11 -10.78 8.04
C SER A 17 -4.77 -9.37 8.51
N LYS A 18 -5.17 -9.04 9.75
CA LYS A 18 -4.55 -7.92 10.48
C LYS A 18 -3.11 -8.28 10.86
N GLY A 19 -2.30 -7.25 11.02
CA GLY A 19 -0.94 -7.39 11.51
C GLY A 19 -0.85 -7.92 12.94
N ILE A 20 0.31 -7.75 13.53
CA ILE A 20 0.63 -8.21 14.89
C ILE A 20 0.43 -7.08 15.90
N PRO A 21 0.26 -7.37 17.20
CA PRO A 21 0.51 -6.43 18.30
C PRO A 21 2.02 -6.41 18.60
N PRO A 22 2.77 -5.38 18.14
CA PRO A 22 4.22 -5.38 18.21
C PRO A 22 4.74 -5.20 19.63
N LYS A 23 5.97 -5.66 19.86
CA LYS A 23 6.80 -5.31 21.01
C LYS A 23 7.87 -4.34 20.52
N TYR A 24 7.56 -3.07 20.56
CA TYR A 24 8.40 -2.01 19.99
C TYR A 24 9.73 -1.85 20.74
N VAL A 25 10.78 -1.57 19.99
CA VAL A 25 12.12 -1.21 20.48
C VAL A 25 12.66 -0.05 19.65
N GLU A 26 13.62 0.69 20.21
CA GLU A 26 14.20 1.87 19.55
C GLU A 26 15.47 1.55 18.75
N ARG A 27 16.15 0.46 19.09
CA ARG A 27 17.43 0.09 18.47
C ARG A 27 17.32 -1.21 17.73
N GLU A 28 17.88 -1.23 16.54
CA GLU A 28 18.00 -2.44 15.71
C GLU A 28 19.00 -3.41 16.34
N ASN A 29 18.69 -4.70 16.25
CA ASN A 29 19.55 -5.82 16.59
C ASN A 29 19.17 -7.05 15.75
N GLU A 30 19.88 -8.16 15.90
CA GLU A 30 19.68 -9.40 15.13
C GLU A 30 18.27 -10.02 15.25
N ASN A 31 17.52 -9.67 16.31
CA ASN A 31 16.17 -10.17 16.57
C ASN A 31 15.08 -9.15 16.18
N THR A 32 15.42 -8.05 15.54
CA THR A 32 14.43 -7.03 15.16
C THR A 32 13.94 -7.21 13.74
N VAL A 33 12.66 -6.86 13.52
CA VAL A 33 12.04 -6.72 12.21
C VAL A 33 11.36 -5.37 12.09
N CYS A 34 11.31 -4.85 10.89
CA CYS A 34 10.60 -3.62 10.57
C CYS A 34 9.08 -3.84 10.73
N VAL A 35 8.38 -2.86 11.29
CA VAL A 35 6.92 -2.86 11.45
C VAL A 35 6.34 -1.62 10.79
N LEU A 36 5.57 -1.84 9.75
CA LEU A 36 4.78 -0.79 9.14
C LEU A 36 3.51 -0.55 9.95
N ASN A 37 3.12 0.70 10.03
CA ASN A 37 1.91 1.17 10.68
C ASN A 37 1.12 2.08 9.73
N GLN A 38 -0.07 2.51 10.14
CA GLN A 38 -0.95 3.33 9.30
C GLN A 38 -0.33 4.64 8.78
N LYS A 39 0.72 5.19 9.44
CA LYS A 39 1.41 6.40 8.99
C LYS A 39 2.31 6.14 7.79
N CYS A 40 2.79 4.88 7.65
CA CYS A 40 3.63 4.46 6.53
C CYS A 40 2.87 4.46 5.20
N ASN A 41 1.53 4.30 5.22
CA ASN A 41 0.70 4.22 4.02
C ASN A 41 0.17 5.61 3.63
N ARG A 42 0.80 6.22 2.61
CA ARG A 42 0.42 7.54 2.09
C ARG A 42 0.52 7.59 0.57
N ASN A 43 -0.49 8.15 -0.08
CA ASN A 43 -0.49 8.39 -1.53
C ASN A 43 -0.24 7.09 -2.34
N PHE A 44 -0.84 5.97 -1.90
CA PHE A 44 -0.66 4.65 -2.49
C PHE A 44 0.76 4.07 -2.41
N GLU A 45 1.61 4.65 -1.57
CA GLU A 45 3.00 4.23 -1.34
C GLU A 45 3.26 3.91 0.12
N ILE A 46 4.24 3.03 0.34
CA ILE A 46 4.74 2.72 1.68
C ILE A 46 6.02 3.52 1.94
N LYS A 47 5.98 4.33 2.99
CA LYS A 47 7.12 5.11 3.47
C LYS A 47 7.72 4.44 4.70
N TYR A 48 8.90 3.87 4.53
CA TYR A 48 9.60 3.14 5.58
C TYR A 48 10.15 4.05 6.68
N GLU A 49 10.32 5.35 6.41
CA GLU A 49 10.80 6.34 7.38
C GLU A 49 9.87 6.49 8.59
N GLU A 50 8.59 6.16 8.42
CA GLU A 50 7.57 6.17 9.49
C GLU A 50 7.42 4.80 10.18
N SER A 51 8.24 3.82 9.79
CA SER A 51 8.22 2.48 10.38
C SER A 51 8.82 2.45 11.78
N ARG A 52 8.59 1.36 12.49
CA ARG A 52 9.14 1.09 13.81
C ARG A 52 9.77 -0.30 13.83
N LEU A 53 10.49 -0.62 14.90
CA LEU A 53 11.11 -1.92 15.10
C LEU A 53 10.34 -2.76 16.11
N HIS A 54 10.23 -4.05 15.82
CA HIS A 54 9.65 -5.07 16.71
C HIS A 54 10.72 -6.07 17.12
N ASP A 55 10.74 -6.43 18.39
CA ASP A 55 11.64 -7.43 18.96
C ASP A 55 11.02 -8.84 18.91
N CYS A 56 11.53 -9.65 17.98
CA CYS A 56 11.10 -11.03 17.79
C CYS A 56 11.49 -11.98 18.94
N SER A 57 12.47 -11.61 19.78
CA SER A 57 12.81 -12.37 20.97
C SER A 57 11.70 -12.32 22.02
N LYS A 58 11.00 -11.19 22.11
CA LYS A 58 9.85 -11.00 23.01
C LYS A 58 8.56 -11.60 22.45
N LYS A 59 8.40 -11.60 21.12
CA LYS A 59 7.23 -12.18 20.47
C LYS A 59 7.56 -12.50 19.02
N LYS A 60 7.46 -13.76 18.64
CA LYS A 60 7.69 -14.19 17.26
C LYS A 60 6.63 -13.62 16.30
N VAL A 61 7.03 -13.23 15.11
CA VAL A 61 6.13 -12.90 14.00
C VAL A 61 5.76 -14.20 13.29
N PRO A 62 4.47 -14.51 13.08
CA PRO A 62 4.06 -15.62 12.22
C PRO A 62 4.61 -15.46 10.81
N ALA A 63 5.09 -16.54 10.20
CA ALA A 63 5.72 -16.49 8.88
C ALA A 63 4.78 -15.96 7.78
N ASP A 64 3.50 -16.29 7.87
CA ASP A 64 2.44 -15.83 6.95
C ASP A 64 2.16 -14.31 7.05
N LYS A 65 2.58 -13.67 8.15
CA LYS A 65 2.50 -12.22 8.37
C LYS A 65 3.79 -11.45 8.03
N MET A 66 4.83 -12.14 7.60
CA MET A 66 5.98 -11.49 6.97
C MET A 66 5.59 -11.04 5.58
N LEU A 67 5.90 -9.76 5.28
CA LEU A 67 5.53 -9.14 4.01
C LEU A 67 6.36 -9.67 2.86
N GLN A 68 5.77 -9.67 1.68
CA GLN A 68 6.37 -10.13 0.43
C GLN A 68 6.09 -9.09 -0.68
N PRO A 69 6.93 -9.02 -1.72
CA PRO A 69 6.60 -8.27 -2.91
C PRO A 69 5.26 -8.73 -3.50
N GLY A 70 4.43 -7.76 -3.91
CA GLY A 70 3.07 -8.00 -4.40
C GLY A 70 1.97 -7.92 -3.34
N ASP A 71 2.32 -7.94 -2.04
CA ASP A 71 1.34 -7.74 -0.97
C ASP A 71 0.68 -6.37 -1.08
N VAL A 72 -0.62 -6.31 -0.77
CA VAL A 72 -1.38 -5.07 -0.67
C VAL A 72 -1.72 -4.80 0.80
N LEU A 73 -1.50 -3.56 1.22
CA LEU A 73 -1.76 -3.12 2.59
C LEU A 73 -2.91 -2.13 2.61
N ILE A 74 -3.83 -2.32 3.56
CA ILE A 74 -4.95 -1.40 3.80
C ILE A 74 -4.88 -0.92 5.25
N ASN A 75 -5.01 0.39 5.47
CA ASN A 75 -5.18 0.90 6.83
C ASN A 75 -6.52 0.42 7.39
N SER A 76 -6.47 -0.40 8.45
CA SER A 76 -7.68 -0.93 9.10
C SER A 76 -8.40 0.12 9.92
N THR A 77 -7.65 1.04 10.54
CA THR A 77 -8.17 2.03 11.48
C THR A 77 -7.60 3.41 11.21
N GLY A 78 -8.14 4.41 11.88
CA GLY A 78 -7.63 5.77 11.92
C GLY A 78 -8.55 6.79 11.24
N THR A 79 -8.87 7.88 11.96
CA THR A 79 -9.69 8.95 11.44
C THR A 79 -9.05 9.58 10.20
N GLY A 80 -9.75 9.53 9.05
CA GLY A 80 -9.27 10.05 7.77
C GLY A 80 -8.12 9.25 7.13
N THR A 81 -7.78 8.07 7.70
CA THR A 81 -6.73 7.20 7.15
C THR A 81 -7.19 5.76 6.92
N ALA A 82 -8.26 5.31 7.60
CA ALA A 82 -8.86 4.01 7.36
C ALA A 82 -9.26 3.86 5.90
N GLY A 83 -8.96 2.71 5.30
CA GLY A 83 -9.24 2.42 3.90
C GLY A 83 -8.14 2.83 2.91
N ARG A 84 -7.09 3.56 3.32
CA ARG A 84 -5.95 3.85 2.45
C ARG A 84 -5.28 2.56 1.99
N VAL A 85 -5.00 2.49 0.69
CA VAL A 85 -4.41 1.32 0.04
C VAL A 85 -2.99 1.64 -0.42
N ALA A 86 -2.07 0.70 -0.25
CA ALA A 86 -0.77 0.71 -0.91
C ALA A 86 -0.34 -0.71 -1.28
N GLN A 87 0.45 -0.83 -2.35
CA GLN A 87 1.06 -2.10 -2.74
C GLN A 87 2.57 -2.06 -2.50
N LEU A 88 3.11 -3.18 -2.04
CA LEU A 88 4.55 -3.40 -1.92
C LEU A 88 5.10 -3.97 -3.22
N TYR A 89 6.01 -3.24 -3.86
CA TYR A 89 6.73 -3.72 -5.04
C TYR A 89 8.03 -4.45 -4.65
N ASP A 90 8.62 -4.04 -3.53
CA ASP A 90 9.76 -4.70 -2.88
C ASP A 90 9.62 -4.66 -1.36
N VAL A 91 10.43 -5.46 -0.68
CA VAL A 91 10.53 -5.51 0.79
C VAL A 91 12.01 -5.52 1.15
N PRO A 92 12.62 -4.35 1.36
CA PRO A 92 14.07 -4.21 1.48
C PRO A 92 14.68 -4.88 2.73
N THR A 93 13.89 -5.06 3.77
CA THR A 93 14.28 -5.71 5.03
C THR A 93 13.14 -6.61 5.52
N PRO A 94 13.41 -7.60 6.39
CA PRO A 94 12.35 -8.37 7.02
C PRO A 94 11.31 -7.46 7.68
N THR A 95 10.08 -7.47 7.15
CA THR A 95 9.04 -6.51 7.49
C THR A 95 7.72 -7.21 7.79
N THR A 96 6.96 -6.65 8.73
CA THR A 96 5.57 -7.01 9.05
C THR A 96 4.73 -5.76 9.21
N ILE A 97 3.45 -5.90 9.55
CA ILE A 97 2.53 -4.79 9.84
C ILE A 97 1.98 -4.87 11.27
N ASP A 98 1.60 -3.74 11.82
CA ASP A 98 0.91 -3.69 13.11
C ASP A 98 -0.60 -4.00 12.99
N GLY A 99 -1.29 -4.10 14.12
CA GLY A 99 -2.72 -4.42 14.20
C GLY A 99 -3.65 -3.35 13.58
N HIS A 100 -3.12 -2.19 13.19
CA HIS A 100 -3.87 -1.11 12.55
C HIS A 100 -3.89 -1.21 11.01
N MET A 101 -3.28 -2.25 10.47
CA MET A 101 -3.25 -2.51 9.03
C MET A 101 -3.78 -3.91 8.71
N ILE A 102 -4.27 -4.07 7.48
CA ILE A 102 -4.70 -5.35 6.89
C ILE A 102 -3.73 -5.67 5.76
N LEU A 103 -3.21 -6.89 5.79
CA LEU A 103 -2.42 -7.50 4.72
C LEU A 103 -3.34 -8.32 3.82
N LEU A 104 -3.23 -8.09 2.50
CA LEU A 104 -3.88 -8.90 1.46
C LEU A 104 -2.81 -9.46 0.53
N ARG A 105 -2.93 -10.74 0.21
CA ARG A 105 -2.09 -11.44 -0.74
C ARG A 105 -2.97 -12.08 -1.81
N PRO A 106 -2.74 -11.84 -3.11
CA PRO A 106 -3.58 -12.39 -4.16
C PRO A 106 -3.47 -13.91 -4.28
N THR A 107 -4.47 -14.51 -4.93
CA THR A 107 -4.40 -15.88 -5.42
C THR A 107 -3.57 -15.94 -6.71
N GLU A 108 -3.23 -17.16 -7.16
CA GLU A 108 -2.57 -17.34 -8.45
C GLU A 108 -3.46 -17.04 -9.67
N GLU A 109 -4.77 -16.87 -9.49
CA GLU A 109 -5.71 -16.54 -10.59
C GLU A 109 -5.49 -15.13 -11.14
N ILE A 110 -4.98 -14.22 -10.33
CA ILE A 110 -4.78 -12.82 -10.69
C ILE A 110 -3.30 -12.43 -10.60
N ASP A 111 -2.85 -11.61 -11.56
CA ASP A 111 -1.52 -11.01 -11.49
C ASP A 111 -1.41 -10.07 -10.28
N SER A 112 -0.30 -10.14 -9.54
CA SER A 112 -0.16 -9.42 -8.27
C SER A 112 -0.15 -7.90 -8.45
N ILE A 113 0.45 -7.39 -9.52
CA ILE A 113 0.50 -5.95 -9.82
C ILE A 113 -0.87 -5.47 -10.28
N TYR A 114 -1.53 -6.24 -11.16
CA TYR A 114 -2.91 -5.95 -11.55
C TYR A 114 -3.85 -5.91 -10.35
N TYR A 115 -3.72 -6.90 -9.44
CA TYR A 115 -4.48 -6.96 -8.20
C TYR A 115 -4.29 -5.69 -7.35
N GLY A 116 -3.06 -5.23 -7.18
CA GLY A 116 -2.77 -4.01 -6.43
C GLY A 116 -3.45 -2.78 -7.04
N TYR A 117 -3.36 -2.60 -8.35
CA TYR A 117 -4.06 -1.50 -9.04
C TYR A 117 -5.57 -1.61 -8.94
N ALA A 118 -6.11 -2.82 -9.06
CA ALA A 118 -7.54 -3.04 -8.91
C ALA A 118 -8.02 -2.68 -7.50
N VAL A 119 -7.34 -3.12 -6.45
CA VAL A 119 -7.68 -2.76 -5.06
C VAL A 119 -7.52 -1.25 -4.83
N LYS A 120 -6.43 -0.63 -5.35
CA LYS A 120 -6.20 0.82 -5.30
C LYS A 120 -7.37 1.60 -5.90
N ALA A 121 -7.90 1.17 -7.04
CA ALA A 121 -9.04 1.81 -7.70
C ALA A 121 -10.32 1.79 -6.85
N PHE A 122 -10.45 0.82 -5.96
CA PHE A 122 -11.58 0.73 -5.03
C PHE A 122 -11.36 1.46 -3.70
N GLN A 123 -10.25 2.17 -3.49
CA GLN A 123 -10.01 2.87 -2.23
C GLN A 123 -11.19 3.75 -1.78
N PRO A 124 -11.83 4.58 -2.64
CA PRO A 124 -12.97 5.39 -2.19
C PRO A 124 -14.14 4.55 -1.65
N LYS A 125 -14.40 3.39 -2.23
CA LYS A 125 -15.40 2.45 -1.74
C LYS A 125 -14.94 1.79 -0.44
N ILE A 126 -13.68 1.38 -0.35
CA ILE A 126 -13.10 0.75 0.85
C ILE A 126 -13.20 1.69 2.05
N GLU A 127 -12.93 2.97 1.88
CA GLU A 127 -13.06 4.00 2.93
C GLU A 127 -14.47 4.06 3.50
N THR A 128 -15.51 3.80 2.69
CA THR A 128 -16.91 3.76 3.17
C THR A 128 -17.25 2.51 3.99
N LEU A 129 -16.38 1.50 4.00
CA LEU A 129 -16.57 0.28 4.78
C LEU A 129 -16.08 0.41 6.23
N ALA A 130 -15.55 1.58 6.60
CA ALA A 130 -15.15 1.87 7.97
C ALA A 130 -16.39 2.02 8.87
N GLU A 131 -16.47 1.20 9.89
CA GLU A 131 -17.57 1.17 10.88
C GLU A 131 -17.04 1.52 12.27
N GLY A 132 -17.88 2.12 13.11
CA GLY A 132 -17.55 2.45 14.49
C GLY A 132 -17.96 3.86 14.88
N SER A 133 -17.91 4.14 16.18
CA SER A 133 -18.22 5.46 16.76
C SER A 133 -17.06 6.43 16.55
N THR A 134 -17.34 7.71 16.72
CA THR A 134 -16.41 8.84 16.55
C THR A 134 -15.03 8.56 17.18
N GLY A 135 -14.01 8.49 16.33
CA GLY A 135 -12.60 8.28 16.75
C GLY A 135 -12.09 6.83 16.78
N GLN A 136 -12.97 5.83 16.62
CA GLN A 136 -12.58 4.41 16.58
C GLN A 136 -13.22 3.67 15.39
N THR A 137 -13.02 4.20 14.19
CA THR A 137 -13.49 3.52 12.98
C THR A 137 -12.54 2.41 12.57
N GLU A 138 -13.10 1.29 12.16
CA GLU A 138 -12.36 0.12 11.67
C GLU A 138 -13.00 -0.44 10.40
N ILE A 139 -12.17 -0.82 9.42
CA ILE A 139 -12.63 -1.49 8.21
C ILE A 139 -13.19 -2.88 8.53
N ASN A 140 -14.45 -3.10 8.19
CA ASN A 140 -15.10 -4.39 8.31
C ASN A 140 -14.55 -5.34 7.24
N ARG A 141 -13.73 -6.31 7.66
CA ARG A 141 -13.05 -7.25 6.75
C ARG A 141 -14.03 -8.15 5.99
N LYS A 142 -15.16 -8.53 6.58
CA LYS A 142 -16.16 -9.34 5.89
C LYS A 142 -16.77 -8.55 4.73
N ARG A 143 -17.18 -7.30 4.99
CA ARG A 143 -17.68 -6.42 3.95
C ARG A 143 -16.62 -6.13 2.88
N LEU A 144 -15.36 -5.95 3.29
CA LEU A 144 -14.23 -5.78 2.35
C LEU A 144 -14.12 -6.98 1.40
N GLN A 145 -14.27 -8.21 1.90
CA GLN A 145 -14.23 -9.43 1.10
C GLN A 145 -15.42 -9.58 0.15
N GLU A 146 -16.61 -9.21 0.59
CA GLU A 146 -17.88 -9.49 -0.11
C GLU A 146 -18.32 -8.35 -1.04
N GLU A 147 -18.10 -7.07 -0.63
CA GLU A 147 -18.65 -5.90 -1.34
C GLU A 147 -17.69 -5.31 -2.39
N ILE A 148 -16.39 -5.62 -2.32
CA ILE A 148 -15.44 -5.20 -3.34
C ILE A 148 -15.42 -6.26 -4.44
N VAL A 149 -15.95 -5.91 -5.61
CA VAL A 149 -16.03 -6.81 -6.77
C VAL A 149 -15.06 -6.31 -7.85
N ILE A 150 -14.02 -7.09 -8.11
CA ILE A 150 -12.99 -6.78 -9.09
C ILE A 150 -13.30 -7.48 -10.42
N SER A 151 -13.16 -6.73 -11.51
CA SER A 151 -13.23 -7.26 -12.87
C SER A 151 -11.81 -7.34 -13.44
N PHE A 152 -11.44 -8.48 -14.01
CA PHE A 152 -10.11 -8.70 -14.57
C PHE A 152 -10.15 -9.63 -15.80
N PRO A 153 -9.19 -9.50 -16.74
CA PRO A 153 -9.07 -10.41 -17.87
C PRO A 153 -8.76 -11.82 -17.38
N LYS A 154 -9.30 -12.84 -18.06
CA LYS A 154 -9.02 -14.24 -17.76
C LYS A 154 -7.55 -14.60 -18.01
N GLU A 155 -6.98 -14.07 -19.08
CA GLU A 155 -5.61 -14.35 -19.50
C GLU A 155 -4.61 -13.49 -18.70
N LYS A 156 -3.69 -14.15 -17.99
CA LYS A 156 -2.67 -13.47 -17.18
C LYS A 156 -1.76 -12.56 -18.00
N GLU A 157 -1.44 -12.90 -19.23
CA GLU A 157 -0.66 -12.03 -20.12
C GLU A 157 -1.34 -10.67 -20.37
N THR A 158 -2.68 -10.68 -20.45
CA THR A 158 -3.44 -9.43 -20.61
C THR A 158 -3.44 -8.63 -19.31
N GLN A 159 -3.55 -9.29 -18.15
CA GLN A 159 -3.43 -8.64 -16.84
C GLN A 159 -2.06 -7.99 -16.69
N ASP A 160 -0.97 -8.72 -16.97
CA ASP A 160 0.42 -8.22 -16.92
C ASP A 160 0.63 -7.01 -17.85
N ARG A 161 0.13 -7.04 -19.09
CA ARG A 161 0.21 -5.89 -20.00
C ARG A 161 -0.46 -4.64 -19.46
N ILE A 162 -1.66 -4.80 -18.86
CA ILE A 162 -2.38 -3.68 -18.26
C ILE A 162 -1.60 -3.17 -17.04
N ALA A 163 -1.13 -4.06 -16.19
CA ALA A 163 -0.35 -3.73 -14.99
C ALA A 163 0.92 -2.96 -15.34
N ARG A 164 1.71 -3.43 -16.31
CA ARG A 164 2.93 -2.73 -16.79
C ARG A 164 2.63 -1.38 -17.39
N PHE A 165 1.53 -1.25 -18.13
CA PHE A 165 1.12 0.06 -18.67
C PHE A 165 0.84 1.06 -17.55
N LEU A 166 0.13 0.64 -16.48
CA LEU A 166 -0.15 1.48 -15.32
C LEU A 166 1.11 1.82 -14.52
N LEU A 167 2.01 0.84 -14.32
CA LEU A 167 3.33 1.08 -13.71
C LEU A 167 4.13 2.14 -14.46
N ASN A 168 4.20 2.05 -15.79
CA ASN A 168 4.92 3.03 -16.61
C ASN A 168 4.32 4.44 -16.48
N ILE A 169 3.01 4.55 -16.29
CA ILE A 169 2.34 5.84 -16.02
C ILE A 169 2.75 6.37 -14.64
N ASP A 170 2.66 5.54 -13.60
CA ASP A 170 3.03 5.94 -12.24
C ASP A 170 4.52 6.35 -12.16
N GLU A 171 5.42 5.63 -12.85
CA GLU A 171 6.84 6.02 -12.95
C GLU A 171 7.04 7.37 -13.62
N LYS A 172 6.33 7.65 -14.71
CA LYS A 172 6.38 8.97 -15.38
C LYS A 172 5.87 10.08 -14.48
N ILE A 173 4.79 9.84 -13.73
CA ILE A 173 4.26 10.79 -12.75
C ILE A 173 5.35 11.08 -11.70
N LYS A 174 5.97 10.05 -11.12
CA LYS A 174 7.04 10.21 -10.12
C LYS A 174 8.24 10.99 -10.65
N VAL A 175 8.65 10.74 -11.88
CA VAL A 175 9.75 11.47 -12.52
C VAL A 175 9.37 12.95 -12.71
N ASN A 176 8.16 13.23 -13.20
CA ASN A 176 7.68 14.59 -13.37
C ASN A 176 7.58 15.35 -12.03
N ASP A 177 7.10 14.70 -10.98
CA ASP A 177 7.02 15.28 -9.64
C ASP A 177 8.42 15.65 -9.12
N LYS A 178 9.43 14.79 -9.33
CA LYS A 178 10.83 15.08 -8.99
C LYS A 178 11.38 16.25 -9.78
N ILE A 179 11.08 16.34 -11.09
CA ILE A 179 11.50 17.46 -11.95
C ILE A 179 10.88 18.76 -11.46
N ASN A 180 9.56 18.76 -11.21
CA ASN A 180 8.84 19.95 -10.72
C ASN A 180 9.39 20.39 -9.35
N TRP A 181 9.61 19.45 -8.42
CA TRP A 181 10.19 19.76 -7.12
C TRP A 181 11.59 20.38 -7.22
N ASN A 182 12.45 19.85 -8.11
CA ASN A 182 13.78 20.40 -8.36
C ASN A 182 13.68 21.81 -8.95
N PHE A 183 12.73 22.02 -9.86
CA PHE A 183 12.52 23.33 -10.49
C PHE A 183 12.03 24.38 -9.48
N ASP A 184 11.06 24.02 -8.65
CA ASP A 184 10.55 24.88 -7.59
C ASP A 184 11.61 25.20 -6.54
N THR A 185 12.42 24.20 -6.17
CA THR A 185 13.55 24.39 -5.27
C THR A 185 14.58 25.33 -5.87
N TYR A 186 14.96 25.15 -7.15
CA TYR A 186 15.87 26.03 -7.87
C TYR A 186 15.35 27.48 -7.90
N ASN A 187 14.08 27.66 -8.26
CA ASN A 187 13.45 28.99 -8.32
C ASN A 187 13.38 29.66 -6.95
N SER A 188 13.19 28.89 -5.87
CA SER A 188 13.20 29.43 -4.50
C SER A 188 14.57 29.88 -4.02
N LEU A 189 15.65 29.29 -4.56
CA LEU A 189 17.03 29.63 -4.26
C LEU A 189 17.60 30.76 -5.12
N THR A 190 16.97 31.07 -6.28
CA THR A 190 17.40 32.17 -7.13
C THR A 190 16.85 33.51 -6.61
N PRO A 191 17.71 34.46 -6.25
CA PRO A 191 17.25 35.76 -5.75
C PRO A 191 16.44 36.53 -6.81
N ASN A 192 15.38 37.17 -6.38
CA ASN A 192 14.44 37.93 -7.23
C ASN A 192 15.09 39.01 -8.14
N TRP A 193 16.33 39.40 -7.86
CA TRP A 193 17.10 40.33 -8.69
C TRP A 193 17.65 39.69 -9.99
N TYR A 194 17.84 38.36 -9.99
CA TYR A 194 18.35 37.64 -11.18
C TYR A 194 17.44 37.81 -12.39
N TYR A 195 16.13 37.81 -12.18
CA TYR A 195 15.15 38.03 -13.26
C TYR A 195 15.01 39.50 -13.68
N LYS A 196 15.54 40.46 -12.91
CA LYS A 196 15.55 41.89 -13.28
C LYS A 196 16.71 42.30 -14.16
N VAL A 197 17.76 41.50 -14.25
CA VAL A 197 18.98 41.76 -15.04
C VAL A 197 18.82 41.24 -16.48
N LEU A 198 17.86 40.35 -16.73
CA LEU A 198 17.62 39.73 -18.04
C LEU A 198 16.46 40.40 -18.84
N ARG A 199 15.96 41.51 -18.34
CA ARG A 199 15.06 42.44 -19.08
C ARG A 199 15.82 43.71 -19.45
#